data_57a50f6b74b20f47c1adf3d1ffed532e
#
_entry.id   57a50f6b74b20f47c1adf3d1ffed532e
#
_cell.length_a   1.000
_cell.length_b   1.000
_cell.length_c   1.000
_cell.angle_alpha   90.00
_cell.angle_beta   90.00
_cell.angle_gamma   90.00
#
_symmetry.space_group_name_H-M   'P 1'
#
loop_
_entity.id
_entity.type
_entity.pdbx_description
1 polymer ?
#
loop_
_entity_poly.entity_id
_entity_poly.type
_entity_poly.pdbx_seq_one_letter_code
_entity_poly.pdbx_strand_id
1 'polypeptide(L)'
;MKTLDKRVGKIGDRLFKKLQAMRSLWFAIGLSLTFLVACGTIKIDSFETASKAIQNDFLPKIRIEQALVADASAARYSTDSIKEPLPKIEDFPLYGAQPTNDPKHVYVEIFSSAEKANAQKQDERWLVDVAEAFNAKNVTAKSGQVIRVGIRNIASGLGERIIASKTIKPAAYTPSSDLWIEILKSDGITPNTIAAVLQPNGTGFAVRNDAYQELAKGGEVTFERLLDAITTGKISIGYPNPYSSSTALNLLYTILWRAAGHDRDKLPLTVQDLKVPQVSSVFDAFQKQVIVTSVTTLELKDIFIRDQQKMQAFPLDGVAFSSLKKLPGFEQVTYVPFGLPHNSPLVGFDWNTPEQQEALQKFAEFATSEPMQKLALTTPEILEHLKRKDLPINTSGEVLKTALTFWKQRKDGGRTVYMMLVIDTSGSMTGARMQAVKEGLRIATKEINAGNQVGLITFSDRVKNVVNLSAFDALQHKRLLAAIDALEADGSTALYDGAIAGLAPLMERRKADPTGVFRLLLLTDGEVTTGLKFEEVKDLMKFSDVRIYPIAYGEVNQKELSAIAALRESTVQVGTPQNVQNLLKEIFQTNL
;
A
#
# COMPACT_ATOMS: atom_id res chain seq x y z
N MET A 1 20.74 45.97 -89.31
CA MET A 1 19.77 45.84 -88.17
C MET A 1 19.24 44.42 -87.91
N LYS A 2 19.85 43.33 -88.44
CA LYS A 2 19.33 41.88 -88.22
C LYS A 2 20.27 41.00 -87.39
N THR A 3 21.36 41.55 -86.84
CA THR A 3 22.35 40.75 -86.08
C THR A 3 22.43 41.11 -84.59
N LEU A 4 21.68 42.08 -84.08
CA LEU A 4 21.61 42.46 -82.68
C LEU A 4 20.48 41.68 -81.91
N ASP A 5 19.41 41.33 -82.64
CA ASP A 5 18.21 40.66 -82.00
C ASP A 5 18.44 39.20 -81.63
N LYS A 6 19.36 38.51 -82.30
CA LYS A 6 19.72 37.12 -81.97
C LYS A 6 20.62 36.92 -80.73
N ARG A 7 21.29 37.97 -80.27
CA ARG A 7 22.17 37.92 -79.09
C ARG A 7 21.41 38.22 -77.79
N VAL A 8 20.40 39.08 -77.84
CA VAL A 8 19.58 39.40 -76.65
C VAL A 8 18.64 38.23 -76.27
N GLY A 9 18.05 37.52 -77.24
CA GLY A 9 17.19 36.35 -77.00
C GLY A 9 17.94 35.17 -76.35
N LYS A 10 19.23 34.97 -76.72
CA LYS A 10 20.05 33.88 -76.12
C LYS A 10 20.50 34.16 -74.70
N ILE A 11 20.62 35.44 -74.30
CA ILE A 11 21.00 35.82 -72.92
C ILE A 11 19.77 35.73 -72.02
N GLY A 12 18.57 36.08 -72.48
CA GLY A 12 17.31 35.95 -71.75
C GLY A 12 16.96 34.48 -71.44
N ASP A 13 17.11 33.60 -72.44
CA ASP A 13 16.86 32.17 -72.24
C ASP A 13 17.88 31.50 -71.31
N ARG A 14 19.12 31.90 -71.28
CA ARG A 14 20.13 31.42 -70.34
C ARG A 14 19.88 31.90 -68.91
N LEU A 15 19.44 33.15 -68.72
CA LEU A 15 19.06 33.64 -67.38
C LEU A 15 17.77 33.00 -66.87
N PHE A 16 16.78 32.82 -67.77
CA PHE A 16 15.52 32.17 -67.36
C PHE A 16 15.71 30.67 -66.94
N LYS A 17 16.55 29.95 -67.72
CA LYS A 17 16.92 28.57 -67.36
C LYS A 17 17.76 28.46 -66.07
N LYS A 18 18.63 29.42 -65.78
CA LYS A 18 19.38 29.51 -64.51
C LYS A 18 18.47 29.88 -63.35
N LEU A 19 17.50 30.78 -63.52
CA LEU A 19 16.50 31.10 -62.47
C LEU A 19 15.52 29.95 -62.20
N GLN A 20 15.12 29.20 -63.24
CA GLN A 20 14.30 27.98 -63.05
C GLN A 20 15.09 26.85 -62.35
N ALA A 21 16.38 26.66 -62.72
CA ALA A 21 17.25 25.70 -62.03
C ALA A 21 17.56 26.08 -60.57
N MET A 22 17.69 27.38 -60.26
CA MET A 22 17.83 27.84 -58.88
C MET A 22 16.52 27.69 -58.09
N ARG A 23 15.35 27.97 -58.70
CA ARG A 23 14.06 27.72 -58.03
C ARG A 23 13.80 26.23 -57.73
N SER A 24 14.15 25.32 -58.64
CA SER A 24 14.05 23.89 -58.40
C SER A 24 15.06 23.39 -57.36
N LEU A 25 16.25 24.00 -57.26
CA LEU A 25 17.25 23.69 -56.23
C LEU A 25 16.79 24.19 -54.85
N TRP A 26 16.16 25.35 -54.73
CA TRP A 26 15.59 25.86 -53.50
C TRP A 26 14.34 25.10 -53.06
N PHE A 27 13.53 24.58 -53.99
CA PHE A 27 12.41 23.70 -53.68
C PHE A 27 12.88 22.32 -53.25
N ALA A 28 13.94 21.77 -53.83
CA ALA A 28 14.54 20.49 -53.41
C ALA A 28 15.27 20.60 -52.07
N ILE A 29 15.93 21.73 -51.78
CA ILE A 29 16.57 21.99 -50.48
C ILE A 29 15.50 22.31 -49.41
N GLY A 30 14.43 23.02 -49.75
CA GLY A 30 13.29 23.27 -48.87
C GLY A 30 12.51 21.98 -48.52
N LEU A 31 12.34 21.07 -49.47
CA LEU A 31 11.70 19.76 -49.21
C LEU A 31 12.62 18.77 -48.47
N SER A 32 13.95 18.85 -48.66
CA SER A 32 14.88 18.01 -47.91
C SER A 32 15.16 18.52 -46.47
N LEU A 33 14.96 19.83 -46.21
CA LEU A 33 14.99 20.35 -44.82
C LEU A 33 13.69 20.11 -44.03
N THR A 34 12.56 19.84 -44.70
CA THR A 34 11.30 19.48 -44.03
C THR A 34 11.17 17.98 -43.78
N PHE A 35 12.02 17.12 -44.34
CA PHE A 35 12.07 15.68 -44.07
C PHE A 35 13.21 15.22 -43.16
N LEU A 36 13.98 16.16 -42.61
CA LEU A 36 14.95 15.91 -41.51
C LEU A 36 14.41 16.36 -40.14
N VAL A 37 13.07 16.40 -39.97
CA VAL A 37 12.51 16.19 -38.64
C VAL A 37 12.64 14.70 -38.38
N ALA A 38 13.76 14.37 -37.80
CA ALA A 38 14.16 13.06 -37.39
C ALA A 38 13.03 12.33 -36.67
N CYS A 39 12.71 11.12 -37.11
CA CYS A 39 12.34 10.04 -36.22
C CYS A 39 13.51 9.70 -35.28
N GLY A 40 13.97 10.64 -34.52
CA GLY A 40 14.74 10.41 -33.32
C GLY A 40 13.72 10.11 -32.24
N THR A 41 13.59 8.84 -31.86
CA THR A 41 12.92 8.47 -30.63
C THR A 41 13.49 9.36 -29.52
N ILE A 42 12.65 10.27 -28.98
CA ILE A 42 13.07 11.13 -27.87
C ILE A 42 13.48 10.18 -26.74
N LYS A 43 14.76 10.21 -26.37
CA LYS A 43 15.25 9.42 -25.25
C LYS A 43 14.63 10.01 -23.98
N ILE A 44 13.77 9.23 -23.33
CA ILE A 44 13.16 9.60 -22.06
C ILE A 44 14.07 9.08 -20.94
N ASP A 45 14.79 9.99 -20.26
CA ASP A 45 15.76 9.68 -19.21
C ASP A 45 15.67 10.60 -17.99
N SER A 46 14.70 11.51 -17.99
CA SER A 46 14.45 12.48 -16.91
C SER A 46 12.98 12.87 -16.86
N PHE A 47 12.55 13.48 -15.75
CA PHE A 47 11.20 14.05 -15.63
C PHE A 47 10.94 15.13 -16.70
N GLU A 48 11.93 15.91 -17.05
CA GLU A 48 11.77 16.97 -18.06
C GLU A 48 11.52 16.38 -19.45
N THR A 49 12.30 15.36 -19.86
CA THR A 49 12.10 14.68 -21.15
C THR A 49 10.79 13.90 -21.16
N ALA A 50 10.42 13.24 -20.07
CA ALA A 50 9.12 12.56 -19.91
C ALA A 50 7.96 13.56 -20.03
N SER A 51 8.09 14.74 -19.41
CA SER A 51 7.06 15.77 -19.43
C SER A 51 6.85 16.41 -20.80
N LYS A 52 7.90 16.52 -21.61
CA LYS A 52 7.79 16.94 -23.01
C LYS A 52 7.17 15.84 -23.88
N ALA A 53 7.63 14.61 -23.71
CA ALA A 53 7.16 13.46 -24.48
C ALA A 53 5.67 13.19 -24.26
N ILE A 54 5.16 13.27 -23.01
CA ILE A 54 3.74 13.01 -22.74
C ILE A 54 2.83 13.96 -23.52
N GLN A 55 3.19 15.25 -23.59
CA GLN A 55 2.38 16.27 -24.29
C GLN A 55 2.49 16.18 -25.81
N ASN A 56 3.71 15.94 -26.33
CA ASN A 56 3.98 16.07 -27.76
C ASN A 56 3.86 14.74 -28.51
N ASP A 57 4.17 13.61 -27.86
CA ASP A 57 4.32 12.33 -28.55
C ASP A 57 3.27 11.29 -28.16
N PHE A 58 2.73 11.35 -26.93
CA PHE A 58 1.80 10.34 -26.42
C PHE A 58 0.35 10.82 -26.43
N LEU A 59 0.02 11.92 -25.75
CA LEU A 59 -1.37 12.41 -25.69
C LEU A 59 -2.03 12.63 -27.07
N PRO A 60 -1.31 13.13 -28.12
CA PRO A 60 -1.90 13.25 -29.44
C PRO A 60 -2.32 11.92 -30.10
N LYS A 61 -1.78 10.80 -29.63
CA LYS A 61 -2.14 9.46 -30.12
C LYS A 61 -3.34 8.85 -29.38
N ILE A 62 -3.71 9.42 -28.23
CA ILE A 62 -4.75 8.89 -27.35
C ILE A 62 -6.06 9.62 -27.64
N ARG A 63 -7.11 8.86 -27.89
CA ARG A 63 -8.46 9.39 -28.02
C ARG A 63 -9.04 9.66 -26.63
N ILE A 64 -8.92 10.92 -26.16
CA ILE A 64 -9.50 11.35 -24.90
C ILE A 64 -10.83 12.04 -25.17
N GLU A 65 -11.90 11.50 -24.61
CA GLU A 65 -13.21 12.15 -24.59
C GLU A 65 -13.35 12.95 -23.29
N GLN A 66 -13.68 14.21 -23.43
CA GLN A 66 -14.14 15.00 -22.29
C GLN A 66 -15.55 14.52 -21.96
N ALA A 67 -15.66 13.58 -21.02
CA ALA A 67 -16.96 13.27 -20.47
C ALA A 67 -17.53 14.52 -19.83
N LEU A 68 -18.83 14.71 -19.89
CA LEU A 68 -19.51 15.72 -19.07
C LEU A 68 -19.05 15.47 -17.63
N VAL A 69 -18.39 16.45 -17.04
CA VAL A 69 -17.98 16.40 -15.63
C VAL A 69 -19.21 16.00 -14.84
N ALA A 70 -19.11 14.92 -14.08
CA ALA A 70 -20.25 14.38 -13.35
C ALA A 70 -20.89 15.49 -12.51
N ASP A 71 -22.18 15.72 -12.74
CA ASP A 71 -22.93 16.73 -11.99
C ASP A 71 -23.03 16.28 -10.54
N ALA A 72 -22.53 17.09 -9.62
CA ALA A 72 -22.59 16.80 -8.19
C ALA A 72 -24.03 16.57 -7.68
N SER A 73 -25.03 17.10 -8.36
CA SER A 73 -26.45 16.89 -8.04
C SER A 73 -26.94 15.48 -8.36
N ALA A 74 -26.21 14.74 -9.24
CA ALA A 74 -26.53 13.37 -9.58
C ALA A 74 -26.02 12.33 -8.56
N ALA A 75 -25.28 12.76 -7.52
CA ALA A 75 -24.82 11.86 -6.46
C ALA A 75 -26.02 11.30 -5.67
N ARG A 76 -26.20 9.97 -5.73
CA ARG A 76 -27.29 9.25 -5.05
C ARG A 76 -27.00 8.99 -3.57
N TYR A 77 -25.73 9.09 -3.16
CA TYR A 77 -25.27 8.80 -1.82
C TYR A 77 -24.72 10.06 -1.14
N SER A 78 -25.03 10.22 0.13
CA SER A 78 -24.31 11.12 1.02
C SER A 78 -23.20 10.33 1.73
N THR A 79 -22.15 11.00 2.17
CA THR A 79 -21.06 10.39 2.95
C THR A 79 -21.57 9.56 4.12
N ASP A 80 -22.61 10.05 4.82
CA ASP A 80 -23.19 9.41 6.01
C ASP A 80 -24.00 8.15 5.67
N SER A 81 -24.51 8.04 4.43
CA SER A 81 -25.29 6.87 3.99
C SER A 81 -24.44 5.69 3.51
N ILE A 82 -23.13 5.90 3.32
CA ILE A 82 -22.21 4.84 2.87
C ILE A 82 -21.92 3.91 4.06
N LYS A 83 -22.47 2.70 4.01
CA LYS A 83 -22.14 1.65 4.98
C LYS A 83 -20.86 0.96 4.57
N GLU A 84 -20.01 0.68 5.54
CA GLU A 84 -18.81 -0.12 5.36
C GLU A 84 -19.12 -1.56 5.75
N PRO A 85 -19.24 -2.50 4.80
CA PRO A 85 -19.40 -3.91 5.14
C PRO A 85 -18.09 -4.45 5.71
N LEU A 86 -18.19 -5.33 6.69
CA LEU A 86 -17.05 -6.14 7.11
C LEU A 86 -16.78 -7.21 6.05
N PRO A 87 -15.49 -7.55 5.80
CA PRO A 87 -15.15 -8.68 4.94
C PRO A 87 -15.81 -9.97 5.45
N LYS A 88 -16.14 -10.86 4.54
CA LYS A 88 -16.65 -12.17 4.91
C LYS A 88 -15.55 -13.00 5.54
N ILE A 89 -15.86 -13.71 6.61
CA ILE A 89 -14.85 -14.49 7.32
C ILE A 89 -14.28 -15.63 6.45
N GLU A 90 -15.06 -16.11 5.51
CA GLU A 90 -14.68 -17.17 4.58
C GLU A 90 -13.60 -16.71 3.57
N ASP A 91 -13.42 -15.41 3.38
CA ASP A 91 -12.38 -14.85 2.50
C ASP A 91 -10.97 -14.99 3.09
N PHE A 92 -10.87 -15.34 4.39
CA PHE A 92 -9.61 -15.53 5.09
C PHE A 92 -9.25 -17.01 5.24
N PRO A 93 -7.99 -17.39 4.93
CA PRO A 93 -7.56 -18.78 5.04
C PRO A 93 -7.75 -19.34 6.44
N LEU A 94 -8.33 -20.53 6.53
CA LEU A 94 -8.49 -21.31 7.76
C LEU A 94 -7.61 -22.55 7.66
N TYR A 95 -6.74 -22.75 8.65
CA TYR A 95 -5.82 -23.86 8.76
C TYR A 95 -6.14 -24.71 9.99
N GLY A 96 -5.61 -25.95 10.04
CA GLY A 96 -5.90 -26.89 11.12
C GLY A 96 -7.30 -27.49 10.99
N ALA A 97 -8.06 -27.53 12.11
CA ALA A 97 -9.40 -28.10 12.10
C ALA A 97 -10.42 -27.19 11.42
N GLN A 98 -11.36 -27.80 10.70
CA GLN A 98 -12.51 -27.10 10.15
C GLN A 98 -13.64 -27.02 11.18
N PRO A 99 -14.52 -26.00 11.09
CA PRO A 99 -15.71 -25.88 11.94
C PRO A 99 -16.54 -27.18 11.92
N THR A 100 -16.98 -27.62 13.08
CA THR A 100 -17.79 -28.85 13.22
C THR A 100 -18.89 -28.65 14.26
N ASN A 101 -20.06 -29.19 13.99
CA ASN A 101 -21.18 -29.29 14.92
C ASN A 101 -21.30 -30.72 15.55
N ASP A 102 -20.31 -31.58 15.33
CA ASP A 102 -20.30 -32.92 15.94
C ASP A 102 -20.19 -32.77 17.45
N PRO A 103 -21.18 -33.28 18.23
CA PRO A 103 -21.22 -33.17 19.70
C PRO A 103 -20.05 -33.90 20.39
N LYS A 104 -19.30 -34.73 19.68
CA LYS A 104 -18.08 -35.38 20.18
C LYS A 104 -16.87 -34.44 20.21
N HIS A 105 -16.99 -33.24 19.64
CA HIS A 105 -15.90 -32.30 19.54
C HIS A 105 -16.21 -30.95 20.21
N VAL A 106 -15.18 -30.32 20.77
CA VAL A 106 -15.17 -28.92 21.13
C VAL A 106 -14.32 -28.21 20.09
N TYR A 107 -14.94 -27.39 19.23
CA TYR A 107 -14.25 -26.61 18.23
C TYR A 107 -13.95 -25.19 18.75
N VAL A 108 -12.72 -24.74 18.57
CA VAL A 108 -12.29 -23.37 18.84
C VAL A 108 -11.60 -22.79 17.61
N GLU A 109 -12.08 -21.65 17.12
CA GLU A 109 -11.43 -20.88 16.06
C GLU A 109 -10.66 -19.73 16.68
N ILE A 110 -9.39 -19.60 16.30
CA ILE A 110 -8.46 -18.57 16.78
C ILE A 110 -8.13 -17.65 15.63
N PHE A 111 -8.44 -16.37 15.74
CA PHE A 111 -7.96 -15.35 14.81
C PHE A 111 -6.50 -15.03 15.10
N SER A 112 -5.65 -15.13 14.11
CA SER A 112 -4.21 -14.96 14.24
C SER A 112 -3.64 -14.12 13.11
N SER A 113 -2.68 -13.28 13.46
CA SER A 113 -1.88 -12.50 12.52
C SER A 113 -1.01 -13.37 11.61
N ALA A 114 -0.71 -12.84 10.40
CA ALA A 114 -0.12 -13.60 9.31
C ALA A 114 1.31 -14.07 9.56
N GLU A 115 2.11 -13.34 10.35
CA GLU A 115 3.52 -13.67 10.61
C GLU A 115 3.73 -14.98 11.37
N LYS A 116 2.66 -15.58 11.93
CA LYS A 116 2.71 -16.89 12.60
C LYS A 116 1.63 -17.87 12.12
N ALA A 117 0.74 -17.43 11.21
CA ALA A 117 -0.41 -18.22 10.75
C ALA A 117 -0.52 -18.34 9.23
N ASN A 118 0.60 -18.24 8.49
CA ASN A 118 0.64 -18.36 7.05
C ASN A 118 1.23 -19.73 6.64
N ALA A 119 0.38 -20.71 6.34
CA ALA A 119 0.82 -22.07 5.99
C ALA A 119 1.61 -22.14 4.67
N GLN A 120 1.53 -21.10 3.81
CA GLN A 120 2.24 -21.09 2.53
C GLN A 120 3.72 -20.70 2.65
N LYS A 121 4.14 -20.13 3.80
CA LYS A 121 5.51 -19.71 4.06
C LYS A 121 6.07 -20.41 5.30
N GLN A 122 7.17 -21.14 5.12
CA GLN A 122 7.79 -21.97 6.15
C GLN A 122 8.10 -21.19 7.44
N ASP A 123 8.58 -19.97 7.32
CA ASP A 123 8.99 -19.13 8.46
C ASP A 123 7.79 -18.43 9.15
N GLU A 124 6.59 -18.46 8.57
CA GLU A 124 5.39 -17.76 9.06
C GLU A 124 4.28 -18.71 9.53
N ARG A 125 4.53 -20.02 9.58
CA ARG A 125 3.49 -21.04 9.82
C ARG A 125 3.47 -21.65 11.22
N TRP A 126 4.27 -21.14 12.16
CA TRP A 126 4.47 -21.73 13.48
C TRP A 126 3.16 -22.13 14.20
N LEU A 127 2.17 -21.21 14.25
CA LEU A 127 0.90 -21.50 14.96
C LEU A 127 0.04 -22.52 14.22
N VAL A 128 0.17 -22.62 12.91
CA VAL A 128 -0.48 -23.67 12.10
C VAL A 128 0.11 -25.03 12.48
N ASP A 129 1.45 -25.14 12.52
CA ASP A 129 2.13 -26.39 12.90
C ASP A 129 1.78 -26.82 14.32
N VAL A 130 1.69 -25.87 15.26
CA VAL A 130 1.24 -26.12 16.63
C VAL A 130 -0.19 -26.63 16.67
N ALA A 131 -1.11 -26.04 15.92
CA ALA A 131 -2.51 -26.47 15.87
C ALA A 131 -2.65 -27.85 15.23
N GLU A 132 -1.94 -28.13 14.16
CA GLU A 132 -1.92 -29.44 13.51
C GLU A 132 -1.38 -30.52 14.46
N ALA A 133 -0.26 -30.26 15.14
CA ALA A 133 0.33 -31.17 16.13
C ALA A 133 -0.61 -31.40 17.34
N PHE A 134 -1.30 -30.35 17.81
CA PHE A 134 -2.30 -30.47 18.89
C PHE A 134 -3.49 -31.31 18.46
N ASN A 135 -4.04 -31.04 17.27
CA ASN A 135 -5.20 -31.79 16.75
C ASN A 135 -4.88 -33.29 16.55
N ALA A 136 -3.64 -33.61 16.10
CA ALA A 136 -3.18 -34.98 15.93
C ALA A 136 -3.14 -35.78 17.24
N LYS A 137 -2.96 -35.13 18.41
CA LYS A 137 -2.95 -35.76 19.73
C LYS A 137 -4.33 -36.14 20.24
N ASN A 138 -5.41 -35.67 19.62
CA ASN A 138 -6.79 -35.92 20.07
C ASN A 138 -7.00 -35.60 21.57
N VAL A 139 -6.47 -34.49 22.03
CA VAL A 139 -6.63 -34.04 23.42
C VAL A 139 -8.11 -33.87 23.73
N THR A 140 -8.55 -34.35 24.90
CA THR A 140 -9.96 -34.30 25.33
C THR A 140 -10.19 -33.23 26.41
N ALA A 141 -11.35 -32.60 26.38
CA ALA A 141 -11.86 -31.77 27.45
C ALA A 141 -12.32 -32.68 28.62
N LYS A 142 -12.59 -32.12 29.80
CA LYS A 142 -13.14 -32.85 30.97
C LYS A 142 -14.49 -33.49 30.67
N SER A 143 -15.25 -32.92 29.72
CA SER A 143 -16.50 -33.49 29.19
C SER A 143 -16.32 -34.79 28.39
N GLY A 144 -15.08 -35.19 28.07
CA GLY A 144 -14.75 -36.29 27.17
C GLY A 144 -14.75 -35.95 25.68
N GLN A 145 -15.14 -34.76 25.29
CA GLN A 145 -15.12 -34.26 23.90
C GLN A 145 -13.69 -34.03 23.42
N VAL A 146 -13.41 -34.36 22.16
CA VAL A 146 -12.10 -34.11 21.55
C VAL A 146 -12.00 -32.65 21.13
N ILE A 147 -10.92 -31.99 21.53
CA ILE A 147 -10.67 -30.59 21.19
C ILE A 147 -10.15 -30.49 19.75
N ARG A 148 -10.70 -29.54 19.00
CA ARG A 148 -10.30 -29.20 17.61
C ARG A 148 -10.02 -27.72 17.50
N VAL A 149 -8.83 -27.39 17.02
CA VAL A 149 -8.36 -26.00 16.91
C VAL A 149 -8.19 -25.62 15.43
N GLY A 150 -8.92 -24.58 15.02
CA GLY A 150 -8.76 -23.92 13.73
C GLY A 150 -8.04 -22.57 13.89
N ILE A 151 -7.15 -22.25 12.96
CA ILE A 151 -6.40 -21.00 12.94
C ILE A 151 -6.81 -20.21 11.72
N ARG A 152 -7.44 -19.06 11.92
CA ARG A 152 -7.83 -18.13 10.86
C ARG A 152 -6.77 -17.06 10.69
N ASN A 153 -6.18 -16.97 9.49
CA ASN A 153 -5.16 -15.96 9.18
C ASN A 153 -5.84 -14.63 8.86
N ILE A 154 -5.77 -13.68 9.77
CA ILE A 154 -6.34 -12.33 9.62
C ILE A 154 -5.33 -11.31 10.15
N ALA A 155 -5.04 -10.23 9.38
CA ALA A 155 -4.22 -9.12 9.85
C ALA A 155 -4.74 -8.57 11.20
N SER A 156 -3.82 -8.24 12.13
CA SER A 156 -4.20 -7.91 13.52
C SER A 156 -5.26 -6.80 13.60
N GLY A 157 -5.07 -5.67 12.93
CA GLY A 157 -6.05 -4.57 12.99
C GLY A 157 -7.39 -4.90 12.33
N LEU A 158 -7.42 -5.78 11.34
CA LEU A 158 -8.68 -6.23 10.74
C LEU A 158 -9.40 -7.23 11.65
N GLY A 159 -8.66 -8.16 12.27
CA GLY A 159 -9.20 -9.08 13.27
C GLY A 159 -9.82 -8.34 14.45
N GLU A 160 -9.16 -7.28 14.92
CA GLU A 160 -9.68 -6.38 15.95
C GLU A 160 -11.03 -5.78 15.53
N ARG A 161 -11.11 -5.14 14.34
CA ARG A 161 -12.35 -4.50 13.86
C ARG A 161 -13.49 -5.49 13.68
N ILE A 162 -13.21 -6.70 13.18
CA ILE A 162 -14.23 -7.76 13.03
C ILE A 162 -14.79 -8.16 14.39
N ILE A 163 -13.93 -8.38 15.39
CA ILE A 163 -14.34 -8.74 16.76
C ILE A 163 -15.11 -7.59 17.42
N ALA A 164 -14.62 -6.34 17.30
CA ALA A 164 -15.28 -5.14 17.84
C ALA A 164 -16.70 -4.93 17.28
N SER A 165 -16.94 -5.37 16.04
CA SER A 165 -18.29 -5.30 15.44
C SER A 165 -19.31 -6.20 16.12
N LYS A 166 -18.87 -7.23 16.89
CA LYS A 166 -19.70 -8.28 17.52
C LYS A 166 -20.49 -9.15 16.54
N THR A 167 -20.27 -8.98 15.24
CA THR A 167 -20.95 -9.77 14.19
C THR A 167 -20.38 -11.18 14.09
N ILE A 168 -19.05 -11.28 14.22
CA ILE A 168 -18.31 -12.54 14.21
C ILE A 168 -17.61 -12.69 15.56
N LYS A 169 -17.82 -13.84 16.19
CA LYS A 169 -17.36 -14.14 17.54
C LYS A 169 -16.40 -15.34 17.52
N PRO A 170 -15.10 -15.14 17.22
CA PRO A 170 -14.12 -16.22 17.33
C PRO A 170 -14.01 -16.68 18.80
N ALA A 171 -13.54 -17.90 19.03
CA ALA A 171 -13.26 -18.37 20.39
C ALA A 171 -12.06 -17.63 21.01
N ALA A 172 -11.06 -17.27 20.20
CA ALA A 172 -9.90 -16.52 20.67
C ALA A 172 -9.31 -15.62 19.59
N TYR A 173 -8.46 -14.69 20.06
CA TYR A 173 -7.68 -13.80 19.22
C TYR A 173 -6.24 -13.74 19.71
N THR A 174 -5.30 -13.84 18.76
CA THR A 174 -3.86 -13.71 19.02
C THR A 174 -3.21 -12.74 18.02
N PRO A 175 -3.31 -11.42 18.26
CA PRO A 175 -2.58 -10.44 17.50
C PRO A 175 -1.08 -10.53 17.79
N SER A 176 -0.23 -9.85 17.03
CA SER A 176 1.21 -9.79 17.34
C SER A 176 1.50 -8.95 18.57
N SER A 177 0.72 -7.91 18.82
CA SER A 177 0.97 -6.91 19.87
C SER A 177 -0.22 -6.74 20.81
N ASP A 178 0.07 -6.53 22.10
CA ASP A 178 -0.90 -6.19 23.14
C ASP A 178 -1.66 -4.88 22.84
N LEU A 179 -1.10 -3.98 22.02
CA LEU A 179 -1.76 -2.72 21.63
C LEU A 179 -3.16 -2.95 21.03
N TRP A 180 -3.35 -4.02 20.26
CA TRP A 180 -4.66 -4.38 19.71
C TRP A 180 -5.66 -4.84 20.77
N ILE A 181 -5.16 -5.45 21.85
CA ILE A 181 -6.01 -5.83 22.97
C ILE A 181 -6.52 -4.59 23.71
N GLU A 182 -5.68 -3.56 23.85
CA GLU A 182 -6.10 -2.28 24.45
C GLU A 182 -7.16 -1.58 23.58
N ILE A 183 -7.02 -1.62 22.24
CA ILE A 183 -8.04 -1.09 21.32
C ILE A 183 -9.35 -1.84 21.50
N LEU A 184 -9.35 -3.19 21.50
CA LEU A 184 -10.55 -4.01 21.74
C LEU A 184 -11.26 -3.63 23.05
N LYS A 185 -10.50 -3.42 24.14
CA LYS A 185 -11.08 -2.96 25.41
C LYS A 185 -11.80 -1.62 25.27
N SER A 186 -11.23 -0.69 24.50
CA SER A 186 -11.86 0.62 24.26
C SER A 186 -13.10 0.54 23.37
N ASP A 187 -13.27 -0.55 22.60
CA ASP A 187 -14.45 -0.84 21.79
C ASP A 187 -15.52 -1.65 22.55
N GLY A 188 -15.35 -1.78 23.87
CA GLY A 188 -16.31 -2.43 24.74
C GLY A 188 -16.34 -3.95 24.61
N ILE A 189 -15.21 -4.54 24.23
CA ILE A 189 -14.96 -5.98 24.32
C ILE A 189 -14.20 -6.25 25.62
N THR A 190 -14.54 -7.34 26.32
CA THR A 190 -13.85 -7.78 27.53
C THR A 190 -13.02 -9.03 27.22
N PRO A 191 -11.74 -8.87 26.78
CA PRO A 191 -10.88 -10.02 26.53
C PRO A 191 -10.41 -10.64 27.85
N ASN A 192 -10.38 -11.97 27.90
CA ASN A 192 -9.81 -12.73 29.00
C ASN A 192 -8.44 -13.29 28.56
N THR A 193 -7.36 -12.88 29.23
CA THR A 193 -6.02 -13.33 28.88
C THR A 193 -5.83 -14.80 29.27
N ILE A 194 -5.57 -15.64 28.26
CA ILE A 194 -5.27 -17.06 28.40
C ILE A 194 -3.76 -17.28 28.50
N ALA A 195 -3.00 -16.63 27.61
CA ALA A 195 -1.55 -16.56 27.66
C ALA A 195 -1.08 -15.15 27.32
N ALA A 196 -0.33 -14.51 28.22
CA ALA A 196 0.22 -13.18 27.99
C ALA A 196 1.33 -13.19 26.92
N VAL A 197 2.06 -14.29 26.81
CA VAL A 197 3.09 -14.54 25.81
C VAL A 197 2.86 -15.90 25.20
N LEU A 198 2.31 -15.96 23.99
CA LEU A 198 2.14 -17.23 23.27
C LEU A 198 3.39 -17.53 22.42
N GLN A 199 3.91 -16.53 21.73
CA GLN A 199 5.16 -16.56 20.97
C GLN A 199 5.89 -15.25 21.17
N PRO A 200 7.05 -15.24 21.85
CA PRO A 200 7.84 -14.03 22.03
C PRO A 200 8.46 -13.60 20.69
N ASN A 201 8.31 -12.33 20.34
CA ASN A 201 8.89 -11.73 19.15
C ASN A 201 9.24 -10.25 19.49
N GLY A 202 10.03 -9.61 18.62
CA GLY A 202 10.42 -8.21 18.77
C GLY A 202 10.05 -7.40 17.54
N THR A 203 10.16 -6.10 17.64
CA THR A 203 10.09 -5.17 16.51
C THR A 203 11.38 -4.40 16.36
N GLY A 204 11.77 -4.11 15.13
CA GLY A 204 12.97 -3.35 14.84
C GLY A 204 12.94 -2.83 13.41
N PHE A 205 13.94 -2.04 13.07
CA PHE A 205 14.25 -1.66 11.71
C PHE A 205 15.27 -2.62 11.11
N ALA A 206 15.00 -3.13 9.91
CA ALA A 206 16.05 -3.62 9.02
C ALA A 206 16.72 -2.41 8.40
N VAL A 207 18.01 -2.22 8.70
CA VAL A 207 18.79 -1.08 8.23
C VAL A 207 19.85 -1.60 7.26
N ARG A 208 19.92 -1.01 6.07
CA ARG A 208 20.93 -1.33 5.07
C ARG A 208 22.34 -1.06 5.61
N ASN A 209 23.29 -1.91 5.24
CA ASN A 209 24.63 -1.90 5.85
C ASN A 209 25.35 -0.55 5.73
N ASP A 210 25.31 0.09 4.57
CA ASP A 210 25.98 1.39 4.38
C ASP A 210 25.38 2.48 5.29
N ALA A 211 24.05 2.53 5.44
CA ALA A 211 23.35 3.45 6.33
C ALA A 211 23.68 3.13 7.81
N TYR A 212 23.72 1.84 8.17
CA TYR A 212 24.10 1.42 9.52
C TYR A 212 25.54 1.81 9.87
N GLN A 213 26.49 1.54 8.97
CA GLN A 213 27.91 1.88 9.18
C GLN A 213 28.13 3.40 9.30
N GLU A 214 27.37 4.20 8.54
CA GLU A 214 27.44 5.66 8.67
C GLU A 214 26.94 6.13 10.05
N LEU A 215 25.83 5.57 10.53
CA LEU A 215 25.33 5.85 11.88
C LEU A 215 26.30 5.39 12.96
N ALA A 216 26.96 4.24 12.80
CA ALA A 216 27.87 3.64 13.77
C ALA A 216 29.14 4.48 13.99
N LYS A 217 29.56 5.32 13.02
CA LYS A 217 30.69 6.26 13.21
C LYS A 217 30.51 7.19 14.41
N GLY A 218 29.29 7.50 14.81
CA GLY A 218 28.97 8.34 15.96
C GLY A 218 28.72 7.57 17.26
N GLY A 219 28.95 6.23 17.32
CA GLY A 219 28.74 5.34 18.46
C GLY A 219 27.66 4.29 18.22
N GLU A 220 27.13 3.68 19.27
CA GLU A 220 26.09 2.65 19.20
C GLU A 220 24.87 3.13 18.41
N VAL A 221 24.34 2.27 17.53
CA VAL A 221 23.15 2.56 16.72
C VAL A 221 21.91 2.11 17.49
N THR A 222 21.33 3.04 18.22
CA THR A 222 20.06 2.87 18.92
C THR A 222 18.89 3.34 18.04
N PHE A 223 17.66 2.99 18.43
CA PHE A 223 16.46 3.52 17.77
C PHE A 223 16.40 5.05 17.79
N GLU A 224 16.83 5.67 18.88
CA GLU A 224 16.89 7.14 19.03
C GLU A 224 17.79 7.75 17.96
N ARG A 225 19.02 7.25 17.83
CA ARG A 225 19.95 7.71 16.81
C ARG A 225 19.42 7.49 15.38
N LEU A 226 18.75 6.36 15.12
CA LEU A 226 18.09 6.10 13.86
C LEU A 226 16.96 7.09 13.61
N LEU A 227 16.11 7.35 14.61
CA LEU A 227 15.02 8.32 14.52
C LEU A 227 15.52 9.74 14.24
N ASP A 228 16.60 10.17 14.92
CA ASP A 228 17.26 11.45 14.66
C ASP A 228 17.79 11.55 13.22
N ALA A 229 18.40 10.48 12.73
CA ALA A 229 18.88 10.44 11.34
C ALA A 229 17.74 10.49 10.32
N ILE A 230 16.62 9.85 10.61
CA ILE A 230 15.41 9.93 9.78
C ILE A 230 14.86 11.36 9.81
N THR A 231 14.58 11.92 10.99
CA THR A 231 13.95 13.25 11.10
C THR A 231 14.82 14.40 10.57
N THR A 232 16.14 14.20 10.50
CA THR A 232 17.09 15.15 9.90
C THR A 232 17.37 14.91 8.43
N GLY A 233 16.69 13.95 7.79
CA GLY A 233 16.78 13.70 6.34
C GLY A 233 18.02 12.92 5.89
N LYS A 234 18.74 12.26 6.80
CA LYS A 234 19.92 11.45 6.48
C LYS A 234 19.55 10.04 6.02
N ILE A 235 18.38 9.53 6.42
CA ILE A 235 17.89 8.19 6.11
C ILE A 235 16.46 8.27 5.58
N SER A 236 16.23 7.67 4.42
CA SER A 236 14.92 7.45 3.83
C SER A 236 14.35 6.09 4.25
N ILE A 237 13.05 6.05 4.49
CA ILE A 237 12.38 4.85 5.00
C ILE A 237 11.07 4.55 4.27
N GLY A 238 10.59 3.33 4.46
CA GLY A 238 9.19 2.95 4.26
C GLY A 238 8.64 2.34 5.55
N TYR A 239 7.31 2.30 5.70
CA TYR A 239 6.66 1.55 6.77
C TYR A 239 5.22 1.17 6.39
N PRO A 240 4.62 0.13 7.01
CA PRO A 240 3.27 -0.31 6.65
C PRO A 240 2.18 0.53 7.33
N ASN A 241 0.92 0.31 6.91
CA ASN A 241 -0.25 0.98 7.46
C ASN A 241 -0.47 0.61 8.94
N PRO A 242 -0.48 1.57 9.89
CA PRO A 242 -0.67 1.30 11.31
C PRO A 242 -2.11 0.87 11.67
N TYR A 243 -3.10 1.03 10.79
CA TYR A 243 -4.46 0.50 11.00
C TYR A 243 -4.55 -1.02 10.80
N SER A 244 -3.56 -1.66 10.15
CA SER A 244 -3.55 -3.10 9.88
C SER A 244 -2.36 -3.80 10.49
N SER A 245 -1.18 -3.17 10.53
CA SER A 245 0.09 -3.75 10.95
C SER A 245 0.42 -3.45 12.41
N SER A 246 0.65 -4.50 13.21
CA SER A 246 1.14 -4.37 14.59
C SER A 246 2.49 -3.66 14.66
N THR A 247 3.40 -3.96 13.74
CA THR A 247 4.72 -3.32 13.66
C THR A 247 4.60 -1.81 13.42
N ALA A 248 3.70 -1.40 12.53
CA ALA A 248 3.49 0.02 12.24
C ALA A 248 2.75 0.74 13.38
N LEU A 249 1.76 0.12 14.01
CA LEU A 249 1.09 0.68 15.18
C LEU A 249 2.09 0.90 16.33
N ASN A 250 2.94 -0.08 16.57
CA ASN A 250 4.00 0.01 17.58
C ASN A 250 5.03 1.09 17.25
N LEU A 251 5.42 1.22 15.97
CA LEU A 251 6.31 2.30 15.52
C LEU A 251 5.67 3.68 15.74
N LEU A 252 4.42 3.85 15.29
CA LEU A 252 3.67 5.10 15.49
C LEU A 252 3.63 5.47 16.98
N TYR A 253 3.21 4.52 17.81
CA TYR A 253 3.14 4.71 19.25
C TYR A 253 4.50 5.12 19.82
N THR A 254 5.57 4.42 19.45
CA THR A 254 6.93 4.66 19.98
C THR A 254 7.45 6.05 19.59
N ILE A 255 7.22 6.50 18.33
CA ILE A 255 7.61 7.84 17.88
C ILE A 255 6.87 8.92 18.68
N LEU A 256 5.55 8.79 18.83
CA LEU A 256 4.72 9.78 19.52
C LEU A 256 5.07 9.84 21.02
N TRP A 257 5.28 8.68 21.65
CA TRP A 257 5.69 8.56 23.04
C TRP A 257 7.04 9.25 23.30
N ARG A 258 8.04 9.05 22.43
CA ARG A 258 9.34 9.73 22.52
C ARG A 258 9.24 11.22 22.22
N ALA A 259 8.47 11.61 21.20
CA ALA A 259 8.27 13.02 20.86
C ALA A 259 7.61 13.81 21.99
N ALA A 260 6.79 13.15 22.82
CA ALA A 260 6.22 13.69 24.05
C ALA A 260 7.23 13.79 25.20
N GLY A 261 8.41 13.15 25.08
CA GLY A 261 9.47 13.14 26.12
C GLY A 261 9.33 12.01 27.14
N HIS A 262 8.42 11.08 26.94
CA HIS A 262 8.13 9.99 27.89
C HIS A 262 9.20 8.89 27.93
N ASP A 263 10.16 8.91 27.02
CA ASP A 263 11.39 8.12 27.13
C ASP A 263 12.23 8.48 28.37
N ARG A 264 12.06 9.70 28.88
CA ARG A 264 12.76 10.22 30.07
C ARG A 264 11.96 10.04 31.36
N ASP A 265 10.68 10.41 31.37
CA ASP A 265 9.84 10.37 32.59
C ASP A 265 9.10 9.04 32.78
N LYS A 266 9.12 8.17 31.75
CA LYS A 266 8.48 6.85 31.79
C LYS A 266 6.98 6.88 32.06
N LEU A 267 6.30 7.93 31.60
CA LEU A 267 4.85 8.02 31.64
C LEU A 267 4.21 7.40 30.38
N PRO A 268 2.98 6.91 30.45
CA PRO A 268 2.24 6.48 29.25
C PRO A 268 1.86 7.70 28.38
N LEU A 269 1.79 7.49 27.06
CA LEU A 269 1.27 8.51 26.14
C LEU A 269 -0.19 8.81 26.48
N THR A 270 -0.59 10.07 26.35
CA THR A 270 -1.95 10.55 26.61
C THR A 270 -2.54 11.24 25.36
N VAL A 271 -3.88 11.43 25.33
CA VAL A 271 -4.55 12.20 24.29
C VAL A 271 -4.07 13.66 24.25
N GLN A 272 -3.67 14.23 25.39
CA GLN A 272 -3.18 15.60 25.45
C GLN A 272 -1.81 15.76 24.80
N ASP A 273 -0.94 14.77 24.92
CA ASP A 273 0.39 14.77 24.27
C ASP A 273 0.28 14.90 22.75
N LEU A 274 -0.74 14.27 22.14
CA LEU A 274 -0.98 14.34 20.70
C LEU A 274 -1.37 15.74 20.21
N LYS A 275 -1.73 16.65 21.11
CA LYS A 275 -2.06 18.07 20.81
C LYS A 275 -0.84 18.98 20.94
N VAL A 276 0.27 18.48 21.47
CA VAL A 276 1.49 19.28 21.70
C VAL A 276 2.19 19.53 20.34
N PRO A 277 2.50 20.79 19.98
CA PRO A 277 3.15 21.11 18.70
C PRO A 277 4.48 20.37 18.47
N GLN A 278 5.25 20.11 19.53
CA GLN A 278 6.51 19.36 19.43
C GLN A 278 6.28 17.94 18.88
N VAL A 279 5.24 17.25 19.36
CA VAL A 279 4.90 15.90 18.90
C VAL A 279 4.55 15.91 17.40
N SER A 280 3.75 16.88 16.98
CA SER A 280 3.42 17.08 15.58
C SER A 280 4.65 17.37 14.71
N SER A 281 5.56 18.24 15.18
CA SER A 281 6.76 18.62 14.43
C SER A 281 7.71 17.46 14.23
N VAL A 282 7.95 16.63 15.25
CA VAL A 282 8.79 15.43 15.14
C VAL A 282 8.17 14.42 14.18
N PHE A 283 6.86 14.20 14.29
CA PHE A 283 6.16 13.28 13.42
C PHE A 283 6.17 13.75 11.96
N ASP A 284 5.91 15.03 11.69
CA ASP A 284 5.95 15.60 10.34
C ASP A 284 7.37 15.52 9.73
N ALA A 285 8.41 15.75 10.53
CA ALA A 285 9.80 15.58 10.10
C ALA A 285 10.11 14.13 9.72
N PHE A 286 9.64 13.16 10.52
CA PHE A 286 9.71 11.73 10.21
C PHE A 286 8.99 11.40 8.90
N GLN A 287 7.75 11.87 8.73
CA GLN A 287 6.94 11.59 7.55
C GLN A 287 7.52 12.14 6.24
N LYS A 288 8.26 13.23 6.28
CA LYS A 288 8.94 13.78 5.09
C LYS A 288 9.97 12.81 4.50
N GLN A 289 10.49 11.89 5.28
CA GLN A 289 11.49 10.90 4.85
C GLN A 289 10.87 9.56 4.45
N VAL A 290 9.55 9.44 4.56
CA VAL A 290 8.83 8.25 4.14
C VAL A 290 8.65 8.26 2.63
N ILE A 291 9.33 7.35 1.96
CA ILE A 291 9.23 7.19 0.49
C ILE A 291 8.06 6.31 0.09
N VAL A 292 7.67 5.36 0.95
CA VAL A 292 6.55 4.46 0.70
C VAL A 292 5.84 4.07 2.00
N THR A 293 4.52 4.08 1.95
CA THR A 293 3.67 3.43 2.95
C THR A 293 2.94 2.29 2.26
N SER A 294 3.18 1.06 2.71
CA SER A 294 2.56 -0.16 2.18
C SER A 294 1.32 -0.55 2.97
N VAL A 295 0.51 -1.43 2.43
CA VAL A 295 -0.63 -1.99 3.18
C VAL A 295 -0.14 -2.95 4.27
N THR A 296 0.87 -3.78 3.96
CA THR A 296 1.41 -4.79 4.88
C THR A 296 2.93 -4.71 5.03
N THR A 297 3.46 -5.27 6.13
CA THR A 297 4.91 -5.41 6.35
C THR A 297 5.57 -6.32 5.30
N LEU A 298 4.86 -7.36 4.85
CA LEU A 298 5.39 -8.31 3.85
C LEU A 298 5.55 -7.62 2.49
N GLU A 299 4.58 -6.82 2.08
CA GLU A 299 4.69 -6.00 0.87
C GLU A 299 5.92 -5.08 0.92
N LEU A 300 6.14 -4.43 2.06
CA LEU A 300 7.29 -3.55 2.25
C LEU A 300 8.62 -4.30 2.17
N LYS A 301 8.68 -5.51 2.75
CA LYS A 301 9.82 -6.41 2.63
C LYS A 301 10.11 -6.76 1.17
N ASP A 302 9.09 -7.08 0.39
CA ASP A 302 9.22 -7.41 -1.03
C ASP A 302 9.70 -6.21 -1.87
N ILE A 303 9.26 -4.99 -1.55
CA ILE A 303 9.77 -3.75 -2.16
C ILE A 303 11.26 -3.59 -1.86
N PHE A 304 11.68 -3.78 -0.60
CA PHE A 304 13.09 -3.67 -0.19
C PHE A 304 13.97 -4.73 -0.84
N ILE A 305 13.50 -5.99 -0.94
CA ILE A 305 14.22 -7.08 -1.61
C ILE A 305 14.44 -6.76 -3.08
N ARG A 306 13.44 -6.21 -3.76
CA ARG A 306 13.50 -5.90 -5.17
C ARG A 306 14.44 -4.73 -5.50
N ASP A 307 14.48 -3.71 -4.64
CA ASP A 307 15.30 -2.51 -4.88
C ASP A 307 15.80 -1.86 -3.57
N GLN A 308 16.94 -2.35 -3.09
CA GLN A 308 17.57 -1.83 -1.87
C GLN A 308 18.08 -0.37 -2.02
N GLN A 309 18.24 0.15 -3.25
CA GLN A 309 18.77 1.49 -3.44
C GLN A 309 17.78 2.58 -3.05
N LYS A 310 16.50 2.28 -3.10
CA LYS A 310 15.44 3.27 -2.89
C LYS A 310 15.13 3.52 -1.42
N MET A 311 15.30 2.51 -0.56
CA MET A 311 14.93 2.56 0.85
C MET A 311 16.11 2.10 1.71
N GLN A 312 16.52 2.91 2.68
CA GLN A 312 17.67 2.60 3.53
C GLN A 312 17.29 1.82 4.78
N ALA A 313 16.06 1.97 5.26
CA ALA A 313 15.57 1.22 6.41
C ALA A 313 14.05 1.04 6.36
N PHE A 314 13.55 -0.04 6.96
CA PHE A 314 12.12 -0.28 7.13
C PHE A 314 11.84 -1.12 8.37
N PRO A 315 10.68 -0.94 9.05
CA PRO A 315 10.33 -1.68 10.25
C PRO A 315 9.76 -3.06 9.91
N LEU A 316 10.17 -4.07 10.68
CA LEU A 316 9.61 -5.42 10.64
C LEU A 316 9.77 -6.10 12.00
N ASP A 317 9.13 -7.25 12.17
CA ASP A 317 9.33 -8.09 13.35
C ASP A 317 10.59 -8.94 13.24
N GLY A 318 11.05 -9.50 14.35
CA GLY A 318 12.29 -10.25 14.42
C GLY A 318 12.28 -11.55 13.62
N VAL A 319 11.14 -12.23 13.50
CA VAL A 319 11.00 -13.45 12.68
C VAL A 319 11.15 -13.11 11.20
N ALA A 320 10.45 -12.08 10.74
CA ALA A 320 10.55 -11.62 9.35
C ALA A 320 11.95 -11.09 9.02
N PHE A 321 12.64 -10.44 9.99
CA PHE A 321 14.04 -10.05 9.85
C PHE A 321 14.97 -11.25 9.69
N SER A 322 14.78 -12.28 10.51
CA SER A 322 15.58 -13.50 10.44
C SER A 322 15.45 -14.21 9.10
N SER A 323 14.25 -14.21 8.53
CA SER A 323 14.00 -14.73 7.19
C SER A 323 14.68 -13.87 6.11
N LEU A 324 14.60 -12.53 6.23
CA LEU A 324 15.25 -11.61 5.30
C LEU A 324 16.76 -11.84 5.28
N LYS A 325 17.40 -11.99 6.43
CA LYS A 325 18.85 -12.12 6.58
C LYS A 325 19.41 -13.40 5.94
N LYS A 326 18.58 -14.42 5.73
CA LYS A 326 18.94 -15.68 5.04
C LYS A 326 18.95 -15.56 3.52
N LEU A 327 18.41 -14.48 2.96
CA LEU A 327 18.37 -14.27 1.52
C LEU A 327 19.75 -13.81 1.01
N PRO A 328 20.21 -14.28 -0.16
CA PRO A 328 21.47 -13.83 -0.77
C PRO A 328 21.48 -12.30 -0.97
N GLY A 329 22.52 -11.64 -0.49
CA GLY A 329 22.70 -10.19 -0.59
C GLY A 329 22.08 -9.37 0.57
N PHE A 330 21.45 -10.05 1.56
CA PHE A 330 20.88 -9.40 2.74
C PHE A 330 21.57 -9.76 4.06
N GLU A 331 22.66 -10.50 4.01
CA GLU A 331 23.40 -10.97 5.19
C GLU A 331 23.95 -9.82 6.05
N GLN A 332 24.20 -8.67 5.44
CA GLN A 332 24.76 -7.48 6.09
C GLN A 332 23.72 -6.49 6.58
N VAL A 333 22.40 -6.76 6.36
CA VAL A 333 21.33 -5.92 6.93
C VAL A 333 21.34 -6.07 8.44
N THR A 334 21.25 -4.96 9.16
CA THR A 334 21.34 -4.93 10.63
C THR A 334 19.98 -4.59 11.25
N TYR A 335 19.66 -5.24 12.36
CA TYR A 335 18.43 -5.04 13.12
C TYR A 335 18.63 -3.99 14.20
N VAL A 336 17.83 -2.93 14.17
CA VAL A 336 17.80 -1.89 15.22
C VAL A 336 16.45 -1.97 15.94
N PRO A 337 16.38 -2.55 17.14
CA PRO A 337 15.13 -2.79 17.84
C PRO A 337 14.47 -1.50 18.33
N PHE A 338 13.13 -1.47 18.30
CA PHE A 338 12.32 -0.37 18.85
C PHE A 338 11.03 -0.91 19.52
N GLY A 339 10.36 -0.03 20.26
CA GLY A 339 8.99 -0.20 20.72
C GLY A 339 8.78 -1.36 21.69
N LEU A 340 7.51 -1.72 21.87
CA LEU A 340 7.08 -2.81 22.74
C LEU A 340 7.40 -4.17 22.11
N PRO A 341 7.67 -5.22 22.92
CA PRO A 341 7.74 -6.59 22.41
C PRO A 341 6.44 -7.02 21.72
N HIS A 342 6.55 -7.87 20.74
CA HIS A 342 5.42 -8.57 20.12
C HIS A 342 5.24 -9.92 20.81
N ASN A 343 4.50 -9.92 21.92
CA ASN A 343 4.29 -11.10 22.76
C ASN A 343 3.30 -12.10 22.17
N SER A 344 2.58 -11.74 21.11
CA SER A 344 1.50 -12.54 20.54
C SER A 344 0.54 -13.05 21.61
N PRO A 345 -0.12 -12.21 22.41
CA PRO A 345 -0.99 -12.66 23.48
C PRO A 345 -2.12 -13.52 22.91
N LEU A 346 -2.56 -14.55 23.68
CA LEU A 346 -3.78 -15.28 23.37
C LEU A 346 -4.87 -14.83 24.34
N VAL A 347 -5.94 -14.27 23.81
CA VAL A 347 -7.11 -13.86 24.60
C VAL A 347 -8.36 -14.60 24.14
N GLY A 348 -9.16 -15.03 25.09
CA GLY A 348 -10.52 -15.54 24.88
C GLY A 348 -11.56 -14.46 25.20
N PHE A 349 -12.82 -14.82 25.16
CA PHE A 349 -13.94 -13.89 25.31
C PHE A 349 -15.02 -14.43 26.22
N ASP A 350 -15.89 -13.56 26.74
CA ASP A 350 -16.98 -13.86 27.64
C ASP A 350 -18.13 -14.67 27.00
N TRP A 351 -18.21 -14.69 25.66
CA TRP A 351 -19.17 -15.53 24.93
C TRP A 351 -18.74 -16.99 24.74
N ASN A 352 -17.53 -17.37 25.18
CA ASN A 352 -17.07 -18.75 25.10
C ASN A 352 -17.80 -19.64 26.12
N THR A 353 -18.10 -20.87 25.71
CA THR A 353 -18.57 -21.87 26.66
C THR A 353 -17.45 -22.32 27.61
N PRO A 354 -17.76 -22.92 28.77
CA PRO A 354 -16.73 -23.46 29.66
C PRO A 354 -15.80 -24.46 28.96
N GLU A 355 -16.34 -25.29 28.05
CA GLU A 355 -15.58 -26.30 27.29
C GLU A 355 -14.61 -25.60 26.30
N GLN A 356 -15.05 -24.49 25.66
CA GLN A 356 -14.18 -23.70 24.78
C GLN A 356 -13.08 -23.01 25.60
N GLN A 357 -13.38 -22.48 26.77
CA GLN A 357 -12.37 -21.89 27.65
C GLN A 357 -11.32 -22.92 28.08
N GLU A 358 -11.76 -24.14 28.48
CA GLU A 358 -10.85 -25.25 28.79
C GLU A 358 -10.01 -25.67 27.57
N ALA A 359 -10.62 -25.72 26.38
CA ALA A 359 -9.94 -26.07 25.16
C ALA A 359 -8.81 -25.06 24.84
N LEU A 360 -9.10 -23.76 24.97
CA LEU A 360 -8.12 -22.69 24.75
C LEU A 360 -6.98 -22.74 25.79
N GLN A 361 -7.28 -23.05 27.04
CA GLN A 361 -6.25 -23.21 28.08
C GLN A 361 -5.32 -24.40 27.77
N LYS A 362 -5.86 -25.55 27.41
CA LYS A 362 -5.05 -26.72 27.02
C LYS A 362 -4.23 -26.47 25.75
N PHE A 363 -4.80 -25.76 24.80
CA PHE A 363 -4.06 -25.34 23.60
C PHE A 363 -2.90 -24.39 23.93
N ALA A 364 -3.14 -23.41 24.81
CA ALA A 364 -2.09 -22.46 25.23
C ALA A 364 -0.94 -23.19 25.96
N GLU A 365 -1.26 -24.09 26.89
CA GLU A 365 -0.28 -24.93 27.59
C GLU A 365 0.56 -25.77 26.61
N PHE A 366 -0.09 -26.34 25.60
CA PHE A 366 0.61 -27.08 24.55
C PHE A 366 1.50 -26.16 23.69
N ALA A 367 0.97 -25.03 23.23
CA ALA A 367 1.69 -24.07 22.38
C ALA A 367 2.92 -23.47 23.10
N THR A 368 2.81 -23.22 24.41
CA THR A 368 3.91 -22.69 25.23
C THR A 368 4.87 -23.76 25.75
N SER A 369 4.62 -25.03 25.48
CA SER A 369 5.53 -26.12 25.87
C SER A 369 6.87 -26.01 25.12
N GLU A 370 7.95 -26.50 25.76
CA GLU A 370 9.31 -26.43 25.21
C GLU A 370 9.44 -27.01 23.79
N PRO A 371 8.82 -28.16 23.44
CA PRO A 371 8.89 -28.69 22.08
C PRO A 371 8.27 -27.76 21.04
N MET A 372 7.16 -27.09 21.37
CA MET A 372 6.48 -26.18 20.44
C MET A 372 7.21 -24.83 20.34
N GLN A 373 7.79 -24.35 21.43
CA GLN A 373 8.60 -23.11 21.43
C GLN A 373 9.93 -23.30 20.67
N LYS A 374 10.47 -24.51 20.61
CA LYS A 374 11.65 -24.82 19.77
C LYS A 374 11.35 -24.78 18.26
N LEU A 375 10.09 -24.88 17.86
CA LEU A 375 9.68 -24.65 16.47
C LEU A 375 9.57 -23.16 16.13
N ALA A 376 9.44 -22.31 17.14
CA ALA A 376 9.42 -20.87 16.94
C ALA A 376 10.83 -20.36 16.59
N LEU A 377 10.91 -19.46 15.62
CA LEU A 377 12.17 -18.81 15.25
C LEU A 377 12.51 -17.74 16.29
N THR A 378 13.20 -18.14 17.36
CA THR A 378 13.74 -17.20 18.34
C THR A 378 15.21 -16.95 18.01
N THR A 379 15.54 -15.71 17.68
CA THR A 379 16.91 -15.30 17.28
C THR A 379 17.57 -14.45 18.34
N PRO A 380 18.91 -14.27 18.31
CA PRO A 380 19.60 -13.38 19.22
C PRO A 380 19.02 -11.95 19.22
N GLU A 381 18.63 -11.44 18.06
CA GLU A 381 18.03 -10.11 17.92
C GLU A 381 16.70 -9.97 18.67
N ILE A 382 15.85 -11.01 18.62
CA ILE A 382 14.60 -11.06 19.39
C ILE A 382 14.89 -11.08 20.89
N LEU A 383 15.83 -11.93 21.32
CA LEU A 383 16.21 -12.04 22.73
C LEU A 383 16.80 -10.74 23.29
N GLU A 384 17.61 -10.03 22.51
CA GLU A 384 18.15 -8.72 22.89
C GLU A 384 17.01 -7.68 23.02
N HIS A 385 16.06 -7.66 22.09
CA HIS A 385 14.90 -6.77 22.19
C HIS A 385 14.13 -7.00 23.51
N LEU A 386 13.86 -8.26 23.86
CA LEU A 386 13.11 -8.62 25.06
C LEU A 386 13.82 -8.23 26.38
N LYS A 387 15.15 -8.05 26.38
CA LYS A 387 15.95 -7.64 27.54
C LYS A 387 16.02 -6.13 27.74
N ARG A 388 15.54 -5.33 26.78
CA ARG A 388 15.62 -3.87 26.85
C ARG A 388 14.82 -3.31 28.02
N LYS A 389 15.37 -2.26 28.65
CA LYS A 389 14.77 -1.53 29.77
C LYS A 389 14.19 -0.17 29.37
N ASP A 390 14.47 0.27 28.14
CA ASP A 390 14.04 1.57 27.59
C ASP A 390 12.75 1.47 26.76
N LEU A 391 11.97 0.43 27.00
CA LEU A 391 10.71 0.18 26.28
C LEU A 391 9.66 1.23 26.65
N PRO A 392 8.77 1.59 25.69
CA PRO A 392 7.59 2.37 26.00
C PRO A 392 6.71 1.69 27.04
N ILE A 393 5.94 2.49 27.76
CA ILE A 393 4.91 1.99 28.66
C ILE A 393 3.60 1.88 27.88
N ASN A 394 2.87 0.77 28.03
CA ASN A 394 1.60 0.56 27.36
C ASN A 394 0.59 1.66 27.73
N THR A 395 -0.38 1.92 26.84
CA THR A 395 -1.38 2.97 26.99
C THR A 395 -2.78 2.44 26.70
N SER A 396 -3.81 3.28 26.92
CA SER A 396 -5.21 2.90 26.66
C SER A 396 -5.52 2.82 25.16
N GLY A 397 -6.51 2.03 24.81
CA GLY A 397 -7.00 1.92 23.44
C GLY A 397 -7.55 3.24 22.89
N GLU A 398 -8.11 4.10 23.72
CA GLU A 398 -8.54 5.45 23.32
C GLU A 398 -7.39 6.29 22.80
N VAL A 399 -6.24 6.28 23.48
CA VAL A 399 -5.02 6.97 23.05
C VAL A 399 -4.52 6.39 21.73
N LEU A 400 -4.52 5.07 21.58
CA LEU A 400 -4.10 4.39 20.34
C LEU A 400 -5.01 4.75 19.16
N LYS A 401 -6.33 4.78 19.35
CA LYS A 401 -7.29 5.22 18.32
C LYS A 401 -7.09 6.69 17.94
N THR A 402 -6.81 7.53 18.93
CA THR A 402 -6.48 8.95 18.68
C THR A 402 -5.15 9.07 17.92
N ALA A 403 -4.15 8.25 18.25
CA ALA A 403 -2.88 8.21 17.53
C ALA A 403 -3.04 7.73 16.07
N LEU A 404 -3.91 6.77 15.81
CA LEU A 404 -4.26 6.34 14.45
C LEU A 404 -4.91 7.47 13.66
N THR A 405 -5.85 8.22 14.27
CA THR A 405 -6.46 9.41 13.66
C THR A 405 -5.42 10.51 13.39
N PHE A 406 -4.54 10.77 14.35
CA PHE A 406 -3.42 11.69 14.21
C PHE A 406 -2.51 11.29 13.03
N TRP A 407 -2.16 10.02 12.93
CA TRP A 407 -1.41 9.50 11.80
C TRP A 407 -2.13 9.76 10.47
N LYS A 408 -3.41 9.42 10.38
CA LYS A 408 -4.21 9.58 9.15
C LYS A 408 -4.18 11.02 8.64
N GLN A 409 -4.26 11.98 9.54
CA GLN A 409 -4.26 13.40 9.21
C GLN A 409 -2.87 13.93 8.80
N ARG A 410 -1.78 13.29 9.25
CA ARG A 410 -0.40 13.80 9.11
C ARG A 410 0.54 12.90 8.34
N LYS A 411 0.06 11.74 7.87
CA LYS A 411 0.90 10.72 7.22
C LYS A 411 1.68 11.21 5.98
N ASP A 412 1.26 12.31 5.37
CA ASP A 412 1.92 12.88 4.20
C ASP A 412 2.90 14.03 4.55
N GLY A 413 3.15 14.27 5.85
CA GLY A 413 4.11 15.28 6.33
C GLY A 413 3.77 16.71 5.92
N GLY A 414 2.46 17.03 5.82
CA GLY A 414 1.96 18.35 5.40
C GLY A 414 2.04 18.60 3.89
N ARG A 415 2.42 17.59 3.07
CA ARG A 415 2.44 17.68 1.61
C ARG A 415 1.06 17.39 1.04
N THR A 416 0.69 18.08 -0.04
CA THR A 416 -0.52 17.75 -0.78
C THR A 416 -0.35 16.43 -1.54
N VAL A 417 -1.30 15.52 -1.42
CA VAL A 417 -1.36 14.31 -2.25
C VAL A 417 -2.22 14.60 -3.47
N TYR A 418 -1.68 14.25 -4.64
CA TYR A 418 -2.36 14.31 -5.93
C TYR A 418 -2.55 12.88 -6.43
N MET A 419 -3.81 12.44 -6.59
CA MET A 419 -4.10 11.10 -7.07
C MET A 419 -5.08 11.11 -8.24
N MET A 420 -4.72 10.40 -9.30
CA MET A 420 -5.63 10.02 -10.38
C MET A 420 -6.07 8.58 -10.19
N LEU A 421 -7.37 8.38 -10.18
CA LEU A 421 -8.01 7.07 -10.27
C LEU A 421 -8.18 6.76 -11.75
N VAL A 422 -7.61 5.66 -12.22
CA VAL A 422 -7.68 5.20 -13.61
C VAL A 422 -8.33 3.82 -13.59
N ILE A 423 -9.59 3.78 -13.97
CA ILE A 423 -10.48 2.63 -13.78
C ILE A 423 -10.84 2.02 -15.12
N ASP A 424 -10.60 0.73 -15.24
CA ASP A 424 -11.02 -0.09 -16.35
C ASP A 424 -12.56 -0.17 -16.42
N THR A 425 -13.10 0.18 -17.57
CA THR A 425 -14.51 0.06 -17.89
C THR A 425 -14.71 -0.75 -19.18
N SER A 426 -13.80 -1.68 -19.48
CA SER A 426 -13.94 -2.63 -20.58
C SER A 426 -15.07 -3.64 -20.34
N GLY A 427 -15.48 -4.34 -21.40
CA GLY A 427 -16.62 -5.26 -21.33
C GLY A 427 -16.48 -6.40 -20.32
N SER A 428 -15.24 -6.83 -19.97
CA SER A 428 -14.96 -7.84 -18.94
C SER A 428 -15.35 -7.40 -17.53
N MET A 429 -15.41 -6.08 -17.29
CA MET A 429 -15.81 -5.49 -16.00
C MET A 429 -17.33 -5.53 -15.75
N THR A 430 -18.16 -6.03 -16.67
CA THR A 430 -19.62 -5.99 -16.54
C THR A 430 -20.18 -6.74 -15.33
N GLY A 431 -21.38 -6.33 -14.86
CA GLY A 431 -22.15 -7.02 -13.83
C GLY A 431 -21.58 -6.87 -12.42
N ALA A 432 -21.42 -7.99 -11.70
CA ALA A 432 -21.02 -8.01 -10.30
C ALA A 432 -19.62 -7.41 -10.07
N ARG A 433 -18.71 -7.51 -11.04
CA ARG A 433 -17.36 -6.93 -10.96
C ARG A 433 -17.43 -5.41 -10.85
N MET A 434 -18.08 -4.74 -11.79
CA MET A 434 -18.23 -3.29 -11.78
C MET A 434 -18.99 -2.82 -10.53
N GLN A 435 -20.02 -3.56 -10.11
CA GLN A 435 -20.77 -3.22 -8.89
C GLN A 435 -19.89 -3.24 -7.65
N ALA A 436 -19.05 -4.27 -7.48
CA ALA A 436 -18.14 -4.37 -6.36
C ALA A 436 -17.07 -3.25 -6.37
N VAL A 437 -16.56 -2.86 -7.55
CA VAL A 437 -15.64 -1.72 -7.68
C VAL A 437 -16.33 -0.42 -7.32
N LYS A 438 -17.56 -0.17 -7.78
CA LYS A 438 -18.33 1.02 -7.40
C LYS A 438 -18.52 1.12 -5.89
N GLU A 439 -18.92 0.04 -5.24
CA GLU A 439 -19.10 0.00 -3.79
C GLU A 439 -17.78 0.24 -3.05
N GLY A 440 -16.69 -0.42 -3.48
CA GLY A 440 -15.36 -0.23 -2.92
C GLY A 440 -14.85 1.21 -3.05
N LEU A 441 -15.01 1.82 -4.22
CA LEU A 441 -14.64 3.21 -4.44
C LEU A 441 -15.47 4.17 -3.58
N ARG A 442 -16.80 3.97 -3.44
CA ARG A 442 -17.63 4.79 -2.55
C ARG A 442 -17.12 4.75 -1.11
N ILE A 443 -16.86 3.55 -0.58
CA ILE A 443 -16.32 3.36 0.77
C ILE A 443 -14.95 4.06 0.89
N ALA A 444 -14.08 3.83 -0.06
CA ALA A 444 -12.72 4.37 -0.07
C ALA A 444 -12.70 5.92 -0.10
N THR A 445 -13.70 6.59 -0.70
CA THR A 445 -13.74 8.07 -0.71
C THR A 445 -13.79 8.69 0.69
N LYS A 446 -14.24 7.96 1.72
CA LYS A 446 -14.23 8.41 3.12
C LYS A 446 -12.81 8.55 3.68
N GLU A 447 -11.87 7.84 3.10
CA GLU A 447 -10.47 7.84 3.52
C GLU A 447 -9.66 8.99 2.89
N ILE A 448 -10.26 9.83 2.05
CA ILE A 448 -9.54 10.94 1.41
C ILE A 448 -9.43 12.10 2.38
N ASN A 449 -8.21 12.52 2.70
CA ASN A 449 -7.98 13.68 3.55
C ASN A 449 -8.38 14.99 2.84
N ALA A 450 -8.98 15.91 3.58
CA ALA A 450 -9.22 17.26 3.08
C ALA A 450 -7.91 17.93 2.67
N GLY A 451 -7.92 18.65 1.56
CA GLY A 451 -6.73 19.31 1.01
C GLY A 451 -5.95 18.46 -0.01
N ASN A 452 -6.17 17.15 -0.09
CA ASN A 452 -5.66 16.33 -1.18
C ASN A 452 -6.37 16.68 -2.49
N GLN A 453 -5.79 16.33 -3.63
CA GLN A 453 -6.41 16.50 -4.95
C GLN A 453 -6.67 15.15 -5.59
N VAL A 454 -7.91 14.94 -6.04
CA VAL A 454 -8.33 13.66 -6.62
C VAL A 454 -9.09 13.88 -7.91
N GLY A 455 -8.80 13.06 -8.92
CA GLY A 455 -9.51 12.99 -10.20
C GLY A 455 -9.83 11.55 -10.58
N LEU A 456 -10.69 11.37 -11.58
CA LEU A 456 -11.11 10.06 -12.10
C LEU A 456 -11.09 10.06 -13.62
N ILE A 457 -10.40 9.09 -14.17
CA ILE A 457 -10.39 8.73 -15.58
C ILE A 457 -10.88 7.30 -15.71
N THR A 458 -11.66 7.04 -16.73
CA THR A 458 -12.02 5.68 -17.14
C THR A 458 -11.44 5.35 -18.51
N PHE A 459 -11.18 4.07 -18.76
CA PHE A 459 -10.73 3.61 -20.06
C PHE A 459 -11.43 2.31 -20.49
N SER A 460 -11.67 2.22 -21.78
CA SER A 460 -12.08 1.01 -22.50
C SER A 460 -11.39 1.03 -23.86
N ASP A 461 -12.11 1.12 -24.98
CA ASP A 461 -11.56 1.42 -26.31
C ASP A 461 -11.14 2.90 -26.51
N ARG A 462 -11.51 3.74 -25.57
CA ARG A 462 -11.20 5.19 -25.46
C ARG A 462 -11.05 5.60 -24.00
N VAL A 463 -10.42 6.72 -23.79
CA VAL A 463 -10.23 7.29 -22.47
C VAL A 463 -11.28 8.38 -22.23
N LYS A 464 -11.89 8.40 -21.03
CA LYS A 464 -12.82 9.45 -20.61
C LYS A 464 -12.30 10.13 -19.35
N ASN A 465 -12.12 11.45 -19.41
CA ASN A 465 -11.87 12.24 -18.21
C ASN A 465 -13.20 12.57 -17.54
N VAL A 466 -13.52 11.87 -16.46
CA VAL A 466 -14.84 11.92 -15.79
C VAL A 466 -14.86 12.94 -14.66
N VAL A 467 -13.77 13.03 -13.88
CA VAL A 467 -13.60 14.02 -12.81
C VAL A 467 -12.20 14.61 -12.90
N ASN A 468 -12.12 15.92 -13.10
CA ASN A 468 -10.85 16.62 -13.15
C ASN A 468 -10.11 16.55 -11.81
N LEU A 469 -8.77 16.50 -11.87
CA LEU A 469 -7.90 16.55 -10.70
C LEU A 469 -8.06 17.92 -10.02
N SER A 470 -8.69 17.94 -8.85
CA SER A 470 -8.93 19.16 -8.06
C SER A 470 -9.00 18.87 -6.57
N ALA A 471 -8.96 19.94 -5.76
CA ALA A 471 -9.00 19.85 -4.30
C ALA A 471 -10.24 19.07 -3.83
N PHE A 472 -10.02 18.14 -2.90
CA PHE A 472 -11.05 17.29 -2.34
C PHE A 472 -11.82 18.07 -1.26
N ASP A 473 -12.87 18.74 -1.69
CA ASP A 473 -13.87 19.40 -0.87
C ASP A 473 -15.24 18.69 -0.99
N ALA A 474 -16.24 19.20 -0.34
CA ALA A 474 -17.59 18.62 -0.38
C ALA A 474 -18.18 18.55 -1.81
N LEU A 475 -17.84 19.50 -2.68
CA LEU A 475 -18.31 19.52 -4.06
C LEU A 475 -17.58 18.48 -4.90
N GLN A 476 -16.26 18.39 -4.78
CA GLN A 476 -15.45 17.38 -5.47
C GLN A 476 -15.81 15.96 -5.02
N HIS A 477 -16.08 15.78 -3.72
CA HIS A 477 -16.56 14.49 -3.20
C HIS A 477 -17.89 14.06 -3.86
N LYS A 478 -18.86 14.98 -3.95
CA LYS A 478 -20.15 14.70 -4.64
C LYS A 478 -19.95 14.39 -6.11
N ARG A 479 -19.07 15.10 -6.82
CA ARG A 479 -18.72 14.79 -8.22
C ARG A 479 -18.11 13.41 -8.37
N LEU A 480 -17.21 13.06 -7.48
CA LEU A 480 -16.57 11.74 -7.48
C LEU A 480 -17.60 10.63 -7.23
N LEU A 481 -18.50 10.79 -6.26
CA LEU A 481 -19.58 9.83 -6.00
C LEU A 481 -20.52 9.69 -7.20
N ALA A 482 -20.94 10.80 -7.82
CA ALA A 482 -21.78 10.77 -9.01
C ALA A 482 -21.10 10.06 -10.18
N ALA A 483 -19.79 10.31 -10.37
CA ALA A 483 -19.00 9.65 -11.41
C ALA A 483 -18.86 8.14 -11.16
N ILE A 484 -18.62 7.73 -9.91
CA ILE A 484 -18.55 6.31 -9.52
C ILE A 484 -19.90 5.61 -9.79
N ASP A 485 -21.02 6.27 -9.47
CA ASP A 485 -22.37 5.71 -9.71
C ASP A 485 -22.65 5.52 -11.21
N ALA A 486 -22.11 6.41 -12.04
CA ALA A 486 -22.29 6.41 -13.49
C ALA A 486 -21.32 5.48 -14.26
N LEU A 487 -20.39 4.78 -13.57
CA LEU A 487 -19.48 3.85 -14.25
C LEU A 487 -20.29 2.74 -14.95
N GLU A 488 -20.03 2.55 -16.23
CA GLU A 488 -20.62 1.49 -17.06
C GLU A 488 -19.51 0.82 -17.84
N ALA A 489 -19.58 -0.50 -17.96
CA ALA A 489 -18.56 -1.31 -18.61
C ALA A 489 -18.98 -1.69 -20.04
N ASP A 490 -18.12 -1.36 -21.01
CA ASP A 490 -18.28 -1.69 -22.43
C ASP A 490 -16.94 -1.52 -23.18
N GLY A 491 -16.79 -2.20 -24.32
CA GLY A 491 -15.64 -2.02 -25.21
C GLY A 491 -14.43 -2.91 -24.88
N SER A 492 -13.29 -2.57 -25.48
CA SER A 492 -11.98 -3.23 -25.35
C SER A 492 -11.12 -2.56 -24.26
N THR A 493 -9.85 -2.99 -24.08
CA THR A 493 -9.00 -2.58 -22.95
C THR A 493 -7.76 -1.82 -23.44
N ALA A 494 -7.80 -0.47 -23.41
CA ALA A 494 -6.68 0.42 -23.72
C ALA A 494 -5.96 0.89 -22.43
N LEU A 495 -5.38 -0.05 -21.68
CA LEU A 495 -4.79 0.16 -20.36
C LEU A 495 -3.77 1.29 -20.33
N TYR A 496 -2.82 1.27 -21.29
CA TYR A 496 -1.73 2.25 -21.31
C TYR A 496 -2.20 3.64 -21.74
N ASP A 497 -3.21 3.71 -22.60
CA ASP A 497 -3.84 4.99 -22.95
C ASP A 497 -4.45 5.65 -21.71
N GLY A 498 -5.18 4.86 -20.90
CA GLY A 498 -5.74 5.30 -19.63
C GLY A 498 -4.64 5.74 -18.64
N ALA A 499 -3.59 4.93 -18.50
CA ALA A 499 -2.48 5.24 -17.60
C ALA A 499 -1.75 6.54 -18.01
N ILE A 500 -1.44 6.73 -19.30
CA ILE A 500 -0.79 7.94 -19.80
C ILE A 500 -1.68 9.18 -19.63
N ALA A 501 -2.97 9.05 -19.93
CA ALA A 501 -3.93 10.14 -19.70
C ALA A 501 -4.04 10.53 -18.22
N GLY A 502 -3.94 9.55 -17.32
CA GLY A 502 -3.91 9.78 -15.87
C GLY A 502 -2.60 10.41 -15.38
N LEU A 503 -1.48 10.07 -15.99
CA LEU A 503 -0.17 10.67 -15.65
C LEU A 503 -0.09 12.16 -16.03
N ALA A 504 -0.70 12.56 -17.14
CA ALA A 504 -0.56 13.91 -17.67
C ALA A 504 -0.95 15.02 -16.67
N PRO A 505 -2.15 15.02 -16.05
CA PRO A 505 -2.51 16.04 -15.06
C PRO A 505 -1.63 15.97 -13.79
N LEU A 506 -1.16 14.78 -13.38
CA LEU A 506 -0.26 14.61 -12.25
C LEU A 506 1.10 15.24 -12.54
N MET A 507 1.67 15.02 -13.73
CA MET A 507 2.95 15.60 -14.14
C MET A 507 2.87 17.12 -14.26
N GLU A 508 1.75 17.69 -14.71
CA GLU A 508 1.53 19.14 -14.69
C GLU A 508 1.48 19.69 -13.26
N ARG A 509 0.80 19.01 -12.34
CA ARG A 509 0.81 19.40 -10.92
C ARG A 509 2.21 19.29 -10.31
N ARG A 510 2.99 18.29 -10.69
CA ARG A 510 4.37 18.10 -10.22
C ARG A 510 5.29 19.27 -10.60
N LYS A 511 5.08 19.89 -11.77
CA LYS A 511 5.81 21.12 -12.15
C LYS A 511 5.44 22.29 -11.24
N ALA A 512 4.16 22.41 -10.88
CA ALA A 512 3.65 23.53 -10.09
C ALA A 512 3.95 23.35 -8.59
N ASP A 513 3.91 22.11 -8.07
CA ASP A 513 4.22 21.76 -6.69
C ASP A 513 5.26 20.63 -6.64
N PRO A 514 6.56 20.95 -6.69
CA PRO A 514 7.64 19.96 -6.65
C PRO A 514 7.70 19.15 -5.33
N THR A 515 7.04 19.62 -4.28
CA THR A 515 7.03 18.99 -2.96
C THR A 515 5.86 18.04 -2.76
N GLY A 516 4.85 18.09 -3.62
CA GLY A 516 3.67 17.25 -3.59
C GLY A 516 3.98 15.76 -3.72
N VAL A 517 3.00 14.95 -3.38
CA VAL A 517 3.05 13.48 -3.50
C VAL A 517 2.13 13.05 -4.63
N PHE A 518 2.68 12.42 -5.67
CA PHE A 518 1.97 12.10 -6.91
C PHE A 518 1.73 10.60 -7.03
N ARG A 519 0.46 10.21 -7.15
CA ARG A 519 0.02 8.81 -7.16
C ARG A 519 -1.01 8.56 -8.26
N LEU A 520 -0.94 7.40 -8.88
CA LEU A 520 -1.91 6.91 -9.86
C LEU A 520 -2.37 5.52 -9.44
N LEU A 521 -3.66 5.35 -9.18
CA LEU A 521 -4.26 4.05 -8.97
C LEU A 521 -4.76 3.53 -10.31
N LEU A 522 -4.32 2.34 -10.72
CA LEU A 522 -4.65 1.70 -11.98
C LEU A 522 -5.35 0.38 -11.72
N LEU A 523 -6.67 0.34 -11.92
CA LEU A 523 -7.47 -0.86 -11.71
C LEU A 523 -7.90 -1.46 -13.05
N THR A 524 -7.60 -2.74 -13.28
CA THR A 524 -7.98 -3.48 -14.48
C THR A 524 -8.26 -4.95 -14.18
N ASP A 525 -9.16 -5.56 -14.93
CA ASP A 525 -9.47 -7.01 -14.91
C ASP A 525 -9.10 -7.72 -16.22
N GLY A 526 -8.46 -7.03 -17.15
CA GLY A 526 -8.22 -7.52 -18.50
C GLY A 526 -6.79 -7.38 -19.00
N GLU A 527 -6.49 -8.14 -20.05
CA GLU A 527 -5.29 -7.97 -20.85
C GLU A 527 -5.45 -6.78 -21.80
N VAL A 528 -4.35 -6.13 -22.12
CA VAL A 528 -4.33 -5.03 -23.09
C VAL A 528 -4.72 -5.55 -24.48
N THR A 529 -5.84 -5.07 -25.01
CA THR A 529 -6.35 -5.49 -26.31
C THR A 529 -6.20 -4.43 -27.40
N THR A 530 -6.01 -3.17 -27.01
CA THR A 530 -5.85 -2.02 -27.94
C THR A 530 -5.03 -0.91 -27.32
N GLY A 531 -4.70 0.12 -28.08
CA GLY A 531 -3.94 1.30 -27.64
C GLY A 531 -2.43 1.09 -27.60
N LEU A 532 -1.76 1.93 -26.82
CA LEU A 532 -0.31 1.90 -26.59
C LEU A 532 0.14 0.60 -25.93
N LYS A 533 1.43 0.24 -26.09
CA LYS A 533 2.03 -0.96 -25.49
C LYS A 533 3.00 -0.59 -24.38
N PHE A 534 3.25 -1.51 -23.45
CA PHE A 534 4.17 -1.31 -22.32
C PHE A 534 5.55 -0.81 -22.74
N GLU A 535 6.15 -1.44 -23.75
CA GLU A 535 7.49 -1.08 -24.23
C GLU A 535 7.59 0.35 -24.78
N GLU A 536 6.46 0.92 -25.26
CA GLU A 536 6.41 2.29 -25.76
C GLU A 536 6.36 3.30 -24.60
N VAL A 537 5.73 2.95 -23.48
CA VAL A 537 5.41 3.88 -22.38
C VAL A 537 6.23 3.67 -21.11
N LYS A 538 6.96 2.57 -20.99
CA LYS A 538 7.69 2.20 -19.76
C LYS A 538 8.65 3.29 -19.26
N ASP A 539 9.41 3.92 -20.16
CA ASP A 539 10.35 4.98 -19.80
C ASP A 539 9.61 6.25 -19.37
N LEU A 540 8.50 6.59 -20.03
CA LEU A 540 7.65 7.69 -19.61
C LEU A 540 7.10 7.44 -18.19
N MET A 541 6.56 6.25 -17.93
CA MET A 541 6.04 5.88 -16.60
C MET A 541 7.14 5.92 -15.54
N LYS A 542 8.33 5.40 -15.86
CA LYS A 542 9.49 5.37 -14.96
C LYS A 542 9.96 6.78 -14.57
N PHE A 543 10.04 7.69 -15.54
CA PHE A 543 10.55 9.05 -15.34
C PHE A 543 9.44 10.10 -15.09
N SER A 544 8.18 9.67 -14.94
CA SER A 544 7.04 10.56 -14.62
C SER A 544 7.09 11.16 -13.21
N ASP A 545 7.90 10.60 -12.32
CA ASP A 545 7.93 10.90 -10.88
C ASP A 545 6.57 10.69 -10.17
N VAL A 546 5.73 9.84 -10.74
CA VAL A 546 4.43 9.42 -10.21
C VAL A 546 4.51 7.96 -9.80
N ARG A 547 4.06 7.63 -8.59
CA ARG A 547 3.94 6.23 -8.15
C ARG A 547 2.65 5.63 -8.66
N ILE A 548 2.75 4.49 -9.36
CA ILE A 548 1.60 3.79 -9.92
C ILE A 548 1.28 2.59 -9.01
N TYR A 549 0.02 2.47 -8.60
CA TYR A 549 -0.53 1.37 -7.81
C TYR A 549 -1.44 0.51 -8.68
N PRO A 550 -0.90 -0.55 -9.30
CA PRO A 550 -1.71 -1.45 -10.12
C PRO A 550 -2.56 -2.37 -9.24
N ILE A 551 -3.84 -2.47 -9.55
CA ILE A 551 -4.76 -3.45 -8.98
C ILE A 551 -5.15 -4.43 -10.06
N ALA A 552 -4.72 -5.68 -9.92
CA ALA A 552 -5.15 -6.82 -10.71
C ALA A 552 -6.51 -7.30 -10.19
N TYR A 553 -7.58 -7.11 -10.93
CA TYR A 553 -8.92 -7.43 -10.48
C TYR A 553 -9.45 -8.71 -11.13
N GLY A 554 -9.57 -9.79 -10.35
CA GLY A 554 -9.92 -11.11 -10.85
C GLY A 554 -8.71 -11.92 -11.36
N GLU A 555 -8.94 -12.81 -12.33
CA GLU A 555 -7.88 -13.62 -12.94
C GLU A 555 -7.20 -12.86 -14.08
N VAL A 556 -6.17 -12.08 -13.75
CA VAL A 556 -5.42 -11.24 -14.69
C VAL A 556 -3.98 -11.73 -14.82
N ASN A 557 -3.37 -11.53 -15.97
CA ASN A 557 -1.93 -11.70 -16.15
C ASN A 557 -1.16 -10.68 -15.32
N GLN A 558 -0.75 -11.09 -14.11
CA GLN A 558 -0.05 -10.22 -13.17
C GLN A 558 1.35 -9.82 -13.62
N LYS A 559 1.93 -10.49 -14.62
CA LYS A 559 3.31 -10.22 -15.09
C LYS A 559 3.46 -8.80 -15.62
N GLU A 560 2.51 -8.34 -16.40
CA GLU A 560 2.52 -6.99 -16.99
C GLU A 560 2.31 -5.92 -15.91
N LEU A 561 1.35 -6.10 -15.03
CA LEU A 561 1.10 -5.20 -13.90
C LEU A 561 2.26 -5.17 -12.92
N SER A 562 2.95 -6.31 -12.71
CA SER A 562 4.17 -6.39 -11.90
C SER A 562 5.33 -5.61 -12.54
N ALA A 563 5.42 -5.61 -13.87
CA ALA A 563 6.41 -4.79 -14.58
C ALA A 563 6.13 -3.28 -14.39
N ILE A 564 4.85 -2.85 -14.43
CA ILE A 564 4.45 -1.47 -14.12
C ILE A 564 4.82 -1.10 -12.67
N ALA A 565 4.44 -1.95 -11.71
CA ALA A 565 4.73 -1.71 -10.29
C ALA A 565 6.24 -1.61 -10.01
N ALA A 566 7.05 -2.40 -10.72
CA ALA A 566 8.49 -2.43 -10.57
C ALA A 566 9.21 -1.18 -11.10
N LEU A 567 8.55 -0.37 -11.94
CA LEU A 567 9.13 0.90 -12.43
C LEU A 567 9.35 1.90 -11.29
N ARG A 568 8.52 1.83 -10.24
CA ARG A 568 8.59 2.67 -9.04
C ARG A 568 8.32 1.80 -7.79
N GLU A 569 8.35 2.43 -6.61
CA GLU A 569 8.22 1.77 -5.30
C GLU A 569 6.77 1.32 -5.05
N SER A 570 6.32 0.28 -5.77
CA SER A 570 4.96 -0.25 -5.66
C SER A 570 4.93 -1.77 -5.85
N THR A 571 3.80 -2.37 -5.52
CA THR A 571 3.48 -3.79 -5.77
C THR A 571 2.12 -3.88 -6.43
N VAL A 572 1.86 -5.02 -7.09
CA VAL A 572 0.52 -5.33 -7.60
C VAL A 572 -0.34 -5.77 -6.44
N GLN A 573 -1.48 -5.14 -6.28
CA GLN A 573 -2.52 -5.58 -5.36
C GLN A 573 -3.50 -6.48 -6.10
N VAL A 574 -3.93 -7.58 -5.48
CA VAL A 574 -4.87 -8.52 -6.12
C VAL A 574 -6.25 -8.34 -5.51
N GLY A 575 -7.17 -7.83 -6.33
CA GLY A 575 -8.57 -7.64 -5.98
C GLY A 575 -9.45 -8.76 -6.54
N THR A 576 -10.45 -9.14 -5.76
CA THR A 576 -11.55 -10.02 -6.18
C THR A 576 -12.88 -9.31 -5.86
N PRO A 577 -14.02 -9.74 -6.41
CA PRO A 577 -15.31 -9.17 -6.01
C PRO A 577 -15.59 -9.24 -4.51
N GLN A 578 -14.96 -10.18 -3.81
CA GLN A 578 -15.12 -10.39 -2.37
C GLN A 578 -14.28 -9.43 -1.52
N ASN A 579 -13.06 -9.10 -1.97
CA ASN A 579 -12.10 -8.32 -1.17
C ASN A 579 -11.84 -6.90 -1.67
N VAL A 580 -12.25 -6.53 -2.90
CA VAL A 580 -11.92 -5.25 -3.54
C VAL A 580 -12.37 -4.03 -2.72
N GLN A 581 -13.47 -4.15 -1.99
CA GLN A 581 -13.99 -3.08 -1.14
C GLN A 581 -13.01 -2.75 -0.01
N ASN A 582 -12.54 -3.78 0.72
CA ASN A 582 -11.54 -3.61 1.77
C ASN A 582 -10.18 -3.17 1.20
N LEU A 583 -9.77 -3.76 0.09
CA LEU A 583 -8.53 -3.42 -0.60
C LEU A 583 -8.48 -1.94 -1.02
N LEU A 584 -9.53 -1.44 -1.67
CA LEU A 584 -9.61 -0.03 -2.07
C LEU A 584 -9.62 0.89 -0.85
N LYS A 585 -10.36 0.54 0.20
CA LYS A 585 -10.33 1.28 1.46
C LYS A 585 -8.91 1.37 2.03
N GLU A 586 -8.20 0.26 2.17
CA GLU A 586 -6.83 0.22 2.71
C GLU A 586 -5.85 1.03 1.85
N ILE A 587 -5.97 0.95 0.52
CA ILE A 587 -5.15 1.75 -0.40
C ILE A 587 -5.42 3.25 -0.20
N PHE A 588 -6.68 3.67 -0.12
CA PHE A 588 -7.03 5.08 0.08
C PHE A 588 -6.63 5.56 1.48
N GLN A 589 -6.87 4.75 2.51
CA GLN A 589 -6.45 5.04 3.88
C GLN A 589 -4.94 5.29 3.97
N THR A 590 -4.17 4.49 3.24
CA THR A 590 -2.72 4.57 3.22
C THR A 590 -2.22 5.70 2.32
N ASN A 591 -2.91 5.98 1.21
CA ASN A 591 -2.38 6.81 0.12
C ASN A 591 -3.12 8.13 -0.12
N LEU A 592 -4.26 8.38 0.55
CA LEU A 592 -5.05 9.63 0.39
C LEU A 592 -5.45 10.28 1.75
#